data_7e9070a986e135d4607789c4c9906cb5
#
_entry.id   7e9070a986e135d4607789c4c9906cb5
#
_cell.length_a   1.000
_cell.length_b   1.000
_cell.length_c   1.000
_cell.angle_alpha   90.00
_cell.angle_beta   90.00
_cell.angle_gamma   90.00
#
_symmetry.space_group_name_H-M   'P 1'
#
loop_
_entity.id
_entity.type
_entity.pdbx_description
1 polymer ?
#
loop_
_entity_poly.entity_id
_entity_poly.type
_entity_poly.pdbx_seq_one_letter_code
_entity_poly.pdbx_strand_id
1 'polypeptide(L)'
;MNKLVPLLFLFVSFADFDSKQNQFIARQGQITFFSYTSVENIEAMNNQVLSILDLDKKEIAISMLMRAFVFKKDLMYEHFNESYIESDLYPKANFEGKIIDFDVIKKGIQTKIIRGNLTIHGITKEIDIKSTIENIDGNYTIMGEFDAFVNDFQIKIPPILASNIAKTISIQFKFQYQPYDK
;
A
#
# COMPACT_ATOMS: atom_id res chain seq x y z
N MET A 1 65.41 -39.22 6.63
CA MET A 1 64.83 -38.71 5.37
C MET A 1 63.43 -38.21 5.70
N ASN A 2 63.33 -36.92 6.07
CA ASN A 2 62.04 -36.29 6.40
C ASN A 2 61.42 -35.69 5.13
N LYS A 3 60.27 -36.25 4.69
CA LYS A 3 59.52 -35.72 3.58
C LYS A 3 58.59 -34.61 4.11
N LEU A 4 58.90 -33.33 3.85
CA LEU A 4 57.99 -32.21 4.03
C LEU A 4 56.91 -32.29 2.95
N VAL A 5 55.67 -32.41 3.36
CA VAL A 5 54.50 -32.25 2.49
C VAL A 5 54.07 -30.77 2.56
N PRO A 6 54.07 -30.00 1.47
CA PRO A 6 53.56 -28.63 1.50
C PRO A 6 52.04 -28.67 1.57
N LEU A 7 51.47 -28.11 2.63
CA LEU A 7 50.03 -27.88 2.81
C LEU A 7 49.61 -26.68 1.93
N LEU A 8 48.99 -26.98 0.82
CA LEU A 8 48.44 -25.98 -0.10
C LEU A 8 47.14 -25.40 0.50
N PHE A 9 47.20 -24.21 1.09
CA PHE A 9 46.01 -23.49 1.53
C PHE A 9 45.26 -22.94 0.30
N LEU A 10 44.14 -23.57 -0.02
CA LEU A 10 43.19 -23.09 -1.03
C LEU A 10 42.38 -21.93 -0.41
N PHE A 11 42.77 -20.70 -0.74
CA PHE A 11 41.92 -19.52 -0.43
C PHE A 11 40.69 -19.56 -1.31
N VAL A 12 39.57 -20.04 -0.77
CA VAL A 12 38.25 -19.86 -1.37
C VAL A 12 37.85 -18.44 -1.04
N SER A 13 38.02 -17.54 -2.00
CA SER A 13 37.39 -16.20 -1.95
C SER A 13 35.88 -16.39 -2.06
N PHE A 14 35.19 -16.26 -0.93
CA PHE A 14 33.74 -16.00 -0.98
C PHE A 14 33.57 -14.62 -1.58
N ALA A 15 33.20 -14.56 -2.86
CA ALA A 15 32.64 -13.36 -3.43
C ALA A 15 31.31 -13.14 -2.70
N ASP A 16 31.26 -12.13 -1.83
CA ASP A 16 30.00 -11.60 -1.31
C ASP A 16 29.16 -11.20 -2.52
N PHE A 17 28.18 -12.02 -2.83
CA PHE A 17 27.14 -11.68 -3.79
C PHE A 17 26.27 -10.63 -3.10
N ASP A 18 26.70 -9.36 -3.23
CA ASP A 18 25.92 -8.21 -2.81
C ASP A 18 24.64 -8.19 -3.66
N SER A 19 23.63 -8.92 -3.21
CA SER A 19 22.31 -8.89 -3.80
C SER A 19 21.75 -7.51 -3.52
N LYS A 20 21.99 -6.57 -4.43
CA LYS A 20 21.41 -5.25 -4.42
C LYS A 20 19.91 -5.42 -4.23
N GLN A 21 19.46 -5.22 -3.01
CA GLN A 21 18.07 -5.45 -2.66
C GLN A 21 17.24 -4.33 -3.30
N ASN A 22 16.57 -4.65 -4.42
CA ASN A 22 15.72 -3.72 -5.16
C ASN A 22 14.34 -3.55 -4.50
N GLN A 23 14.34 -3.56 -3.15
CA GLN A 23 13.14 -3.34 -2.35
C GLN A 23 13.18 -1.95 -1.72
N PHE A 24 12.03 -1.31 -1.71
CA PHE A 24 11.82 0.03 -1.17
C PHE A 24 10.64 0.00 -0.21
N ILE A 25 10.69 0.87 0.80
CA ILE A 25 9.67 0.96 1.84
C ILE A 25 9.20 2.39 2.03
N ALA A 26 7.88 2.58 2.12
CA ALA A 26 7.25 3.79 2.60
C ALA A 26 6.61 3.49 3.97
N ARG A 27 7.18 4.04 5.05
CA ARG A 27 6.72 3.79 6.43
C ARG A 27 5.63 4.75 6.88
N GLN A 28 5.48 5.88 6.20
CA GLN A 28 4.53 6.96 6.48
C GLN A 28 3.78 7.31 5.20
N GLY A 29 3.25 6.30 4.53
CA GLY A 29 2.36 6.49 3.39
C GLY A 29 1.07 7.16 3.82
N GLN A 30 0.47 7.93 2.92
CA GLN A 30 -0.79 8.62 3.13
C GLN A 30 -1.88 7.98 2.30
N ILE A 31 -3.03 7.74 2.94
CA ILE A 31 -4.29 7.41 2.25
C ILE A 31 -5.37 8.34 2.79
N THR A 32 -6.13 8.94 1.88
CA THR A 32 -7.30 9.75 2.20
C THR A 32 -8.51 9.16 1.49
N PHE A 33 -9.63 9.07 2.16
CA PHE A 33 -10.88 8.73 1.51
C PHE A 33 -11.92 9.84 1.65
N PHE A 34 -12.80 9.90 0.66
CA PHE A 34 -13.86 10.89 0.56
C PHE A 34 -15.20 10.21 0.30
N SER A 35 -16.21 10.56 1.10
CA SER A 35 -17.60 10.19 0.91
C SER A 35 -18.41 11.47 0.69
N TYR A 36 -18.89 11.67 -0.53
CA TYR A 36 -19.63 12.87 -0.89
C TYR A 36 -21.12 12.58 -0.99
N THR A 37 -21.93 13.25 -0.18
CA THR A 37 -23.38 13.21 -0.27
C THR A 37 -23.97 14.61 -0.22
N SER A 38 -25.25 14.75 -0.57
CA SER A 38 -25.96 16.04 -0.44
C SER A 38 -26.17 16.48 1.01
N VAL A 39 -26.03 15.55 1.97
CA VAL A 39 -26.25 15.80 3.40
C VAL A 39 -24.96 16.14 4.11
N GLU A 40 -23.92 15.37 3.86
CA GLU A 40 -22.61 15.51 4.53
C GLU A 40 -21.46 15.01 3.67
N ASN A 41 -20.34 15.74 3.74
CA ASN A 41 -19.08 15.31 3.15
C ASN A 41 -18.19 14.78 4.26
N ILE A 42 -17.76 13.53 4.11
CA ILE A 42 -16.85 12.88 5.04
C ILE A 42 -15.49 12.75 4.38
N GLU A 43 -14.47 13.20 5.07
CA GLU A 43 -13.07 13.05 4.70
C GLU A 43 -12.32 12.47 5.90
N ALA A 44 -11.51 11.44 5.65
CA ALA A 44 -10.62 10.91 6.66
C ALA A 44 -9.26 10.56 6.06
N MET A 45 -8.21 10.76 6.84
CA MET A 45 -6.83 10.61 6.41
C MET A 45 -6.08 9.67 7.35
N ASN A 46 -5.29 8.77 6.77
CA ASN A 46 -4.35 7.91 7.48
C ASN A 46 -2.93 8.18 6.98
N ASN A 47 -2.04 8.62 7.88
CA ASN A 47 -0.62 8.91 7.59
C ASN A 47 0.32 7.81 8.10
N GLN A 48 -0.20 6.66 8.53
CA GLN A 48 0.54 5.56 9.11
C GLN A 48 0.46 4.30 8.24
N VAL A 49 0.45 4.50 6.92
CA VAL A 49 0.34 3.40 5.96
C VAL A 49 1.72 2.87 5.63
N LEU A 50 1.88 1.56 5.73
CA LEU A 50 3.08 0.85 5.31
C LEU A 50 2.92 0.40 3.87
N SER A 51 3.91 0.68 3.03
CA SER A 51 3.97 0.14 1.67
C SER A 51 5.38 -0.37 1.36
N ILE A 52 5.44 -1.51 0.66
CA ILE A 52 6.69 -2.10 0.14
C ILE A 52 6.58 -2.18 -1.38
N LEU A 53 7.62 -1.72 -2.07
CA LEU A 53 7.77 -1.80 -3.51
C LEU A 53 8.96 -2.72 -3.83
N ASP A 54 8.71 -3.80 -4.56
CA ASP A 54 9.71 -4.72 -5.07
C ASP A 54 9.90 -4.46 -6.57
N LEU A 55 11.05 -3.88 -6.94
CA LEU A 55 11.33 -3.51 -8.33
C LEU A 55 11.61 -4.73 -9.21
N ASP A 56 12.18 -5.79 -8.66
CA ASP A 56 12.51 -6.99 -9.43
C ASP A 56 11.24 -7.73 -9.86
N LYS A 57 10.28 -7.80 -8.94
CA LYS A 57 8.97 -8.42 -9.20
C LYS A 57 7.98 -7.46 -9.81
N LYS A 58 8.23 -6.15 -9.72
CA LYS A 58 7.30 -5.07 -10.07
C LYS A 58 5.99 -5.17 -9.27
N GLU A 59 6.13 -5.48 -7.99
CA GLU A 59 5.02 -5.70 -7.06
C GLU A 59 4.99 -4.64 -5.99
N ILE A 60 3.79 -4.36 -5.51
CA ILE A 60 3.52 -3.47 -4.39
C ILE A 60 2.65 -4.17 -3.37
N ALA A 61 3.02 -4.04 -2.10
CA ALA A 61 2.22 -4.47 -0.96
C ALA A 61 1.93 -3.28 -0.07
N ILE A 62 0.68 -3.11 0.36
CA ILE A 62 0.23 -2.02 1.21
C ILE A 62 -0.53 -2.60 2.40
N SER A 63 -0.25 -2.09 3.60
CA SER A 63 -1.00 -2.44 4.80
C SER A 63 -1.30 -1.20 5.63
N MET A 64 -2.55 -1.05 6.07
CA MET A 64 -2.99 0.06 6.89
C MET A 64 -3.85 -0.41 8.06
N LEU A 65 -3.70 0.27 9.20
CA LEU A 65 -4.58 0.09 10.35
C LEU A 65 -5.83 0.95 10.16
N MET A 66 -7.01 0.35 10.29
CA MET A 66 -8.29 1.06 10.11
C MET A 66 -8.50 2.12 11.21
N ARG A 67 -8.07 1.85 12.43
CA ARG A 67 -8.14 2.81 13.54
C ARG A 67 -7.19 4.02 13.42
N ALA A 68 -6.25 4.00 12.48
CA ALA A 68 -5.33 5.11 12.25
C ALA A 68 -5.90 6.20 11.32
N PHE A 69 -7.12 6.04 10.83
CA PHE A 69 -7.81 7.11 10.11
C PHE A 69 -8.26 8.21 11.07
N VAL A 70 -7.93 9.45 10.72
CA VAL A 70 -8.29 10.66 11.48
C VAL A 70 -9.48 11.34 10.79
N PHE A 71 -10.51 11.66 11.57
CA PHE A 71 -11.73 12.32 11.12
C PHE A 71 -11.83 13.72 11.74
N LYS A 72 -12.63 14.58 11.10
CA LYS A 72 -12.92 15.93 11.64
C LYS A 72 -13.81 15.90 12.89
N LYS A 73 -14.62 14.84 13.05
CA LYS A 73 -15.58 14.67 14.15
C LYS A 73 -15.38 13.31 14.81
N ASP A 74 -15.32 13.29 16.13
CA ASP A 74 -15.15 12.04 16.92
C ASP A 74 -16.26 11.03 16.63
N LEU A 75 -17.51 11.48 16.52
CA LEU A 75 -18.64 10.62 16.21
C LEU A 75 -18.50 9.91 14.84
N MET A 76 -17.88 10.55 13.84
CA MET A 76 -17.58 9.90 12.56
C MET A 76 -16.53 8.81 12.73
N TYR A 77 -15.50 9.05 13.54
CA TYR A 77 -14.49 8.07 13.88
C TYR A 77 -15.10 6.85 14.59
N GLU A 78 -15.98 7.07 15.57
CA GLU A 78 -16.68 6.00 16.29
C GLU A 78 -17.53 5.17 15.34
N HIS A 79 -18.40 5.80 14.54
CA HIS A 79 -19.25 5.08 13.58
C HIS A 79 -18.42 4.31 12.53
N PHE A 80 -17.32 4.90 12.05
CA PHE A 80 -16.43 4.22 11.09
C PHE A 80 -15.86 2.94 11.70
N ASN A 81 -15.33 3.01 12.91
CA ASN A 81 -14.66 1.89 13.55
C ASN A 81 -15.63 0.83 14.10
N GLU A 82 -16.76 1.24 14.67
CA GLU A 82 -17.67 0.33 15.37
C GLU A 82 -18.78 -0.21 14.47
N SER A 83 -19.32 0.64 13.58
CA SER A 83 -20.54 0.30 12.82
C SER A 83 -20.27 -0.08 11.37
N TYR A 84 -19.21 0.47 10.74
CA TYR A 84 -18.97 0.24 9.29
C TYR A 84 -17.85 -0.74 9.04
N ILE A 85 -16.66 -0.48 9.61
CA ILE A 85 -15.48 -1.31 9.38
C ILE A 85 -15.34 -2.43 10.41
N GLU A 86 -15.99 -2.29 11.57
CA GLU A 86 -15.88 -3.24 12.68
C GLU A 86 -14.40 -3.52 12.98
N SER A 87 -13.62 -2.44 13.22
CA SER A 87 -12.16 -2.48 13.27
C SER A 87 -11.57 -3.34 14.39
N ASP A 88 -12.38 -3.79 15.35
CA ASP A 88 -12.00 -4.82 16.33
C ASP A 88 -11.90 -6.20 15.71
N LEU A 89 -12.74 -6.50 14.72
CA LEU A 89 -12.76 -7.77 13.99
C LEU A 89 -11.86 -7.69 12.74
N TYR A 90 -11.86 -6.55 12.07
CA TYR A 90 -11.12 -6.29 10.83
C TYR A 90 -10.15 -5.11 11.00
N PRO A 91 -9.06 -5.27 11.79
CA PRO A 91 -8.20 -4.16 12.18
C PRO A 91 -7.38 -3.58 11.03
N LYS A 92 -7.25 -4.30 9.92
CA LYS A 92 -6.40 -3.90 8.79
C LYS A 92 -7.14 -3.98 7.47
N ALA A 93 -6.77 -3.07 6.55
CA ALA A 93 -6.97 -3.27 5.14
C ALA A 93 -5.61 -3.49 4.46
N ASN A 94 -5.59 -4.32 3.43
CA ASN A 94 -4.37 -4.68 2.71
C ASN A 94 -4.61 -4.61 1.20
N PHE A 95 -3.55 -4.30 0.46
CA PHE A 95 -3.53 -4.41 -0.99
C PHE A 95 -2.23 -5.07 -1.44
N GLU A 96 -2.32 -6.02 -2.35
CA GLU A 96 -1.20 -6.67 -3.00
C GLU A 96 -1.42 -6.64 -4.50
N GLY A 97 -0.50 -6.03 -5.24
CA GLY A 97 -0.69 -5.83 -6.67
C GLY A 97 0.60 -5.83 -7.47
N LYS A 98 0.43 -5.96 -8.79
CA LYS A 98 1.51 -5.93 -9.78
C LYS A 98 1.38 -4.68 -10.64
N ILE A 99 2.50 -4.02 -10.87
CA ILE A 99 2.58 -2.84 -11.74
C ILE A 99 2.78 -3.31 -13.18
N ILE A 100 1.77 -3.08 -14.01
CA ILE A 100 1.74 -3.56 -15.39
C ILE A 100 2.65 -2.69 -16.26
N ASP A 101 3.49 -3.33 -17.07
CA ASP A 101 4.41 -2.68 -18.03
C ASP A 101 5.32 -1.60 -17.40
N PHE A 102 5.72 -1.81 -16.14
CA PHE A 102 6.59 -0.88 -15.43
C PHE A 102 8.04 -0.99 -15.93
N ASP A 103 8.59 0.16 -16.34
CA ASP A 103 10.00 0.29 -16.68
C ASP A 103 10.77 0.87 -15.48
N VAL A 104 11.47 -0.01 -14.76
CA VAL A 104 12.20 0.35 -13.52
C VAL A 104 13.42 1.24 -13.77
N ILE A 105 13.97 1.23 -15.00
CA ILE A 105 15.18 2.00 -15.36
C ILE A 105 14.80 3.43 -15.77
N LYS A 106 13.59 3.63 -16.27
CA LYS A 106 13.15 4.91 -16.79
C LYS A 106 13.04 5.96 -15.68
N LYS A 107 13.78 7.04 -15.82
CA LYS A 107 13.66 8.23 -14.95
C LYS A 107 12.42 9.07 -15.30
N GLY A 108 11.97 9.84 -14.30
CA GLY A 108 10.82 10.73 -14.43
C GLY A 108 9.49 10.01 -14.20
N ILE A 109 8.44 10.51 -14.81
CA ILE A 109 7.07 10.12 -14.54
C ILE A 109 6.59 9.04 -15.51
N GLN A 110 5.93 8.02 -14.99
CA GLN A 110 5.22 6.99 -15.73
C GLN A 110 3.80 6.85 -15.18
N THR A 111 2.80 6.83 -16.07
CA THR A 111 1.45 6.45 -15.68
C THR A 111 1.26 4.96 -15.99
N LYS A 112 0.90 4.18 -14.98
CA LYS A 112 0.78 2.73 -15.04
C LYS A 112 -0.52 2.25 -14.37
N ILE A 113 -0.93 1.04 -14.72
CA ILE A 113 -1.99 0.34 -14.01
C ILE A 113 -1.33 -0.57 -12.95
N ILE A 114 -1.81 -0.50 -11.74
CA ILE A 114 -1.51 -1.47 -10.68
C ILE A 114 -2.72 -2.36 -10.54
N ARG A 115 -2.58 -3.62 -10.92
CA ARG A 115 -3.63 -4.65 -10.77
C ARG A 115 -3.36 -5.47 -9.55
N GLY A 116 -4.36 -5.64 -8.68
CA GLY A 116 -4.16 -6.41 -7.46
C GLY A 116 -5.42 -6.63 -6.65
N ASN A 117 -5.21 -7.27 -5.51
CA ASN A 117 -6.24 -7.67 -4.56
C ASN A 117 -6.32 -6.67 -3.41
N LEU A 118 -7.45 -5.99 -3.29
CA LEU A 118 -7.78 -5.12 -2.16
C LEU A 118 -8.65 -5.88 -1.17
N THR A 119 -8.20 -5.98 0.07
CA THR A 119 -8.94 -6.60 1.17
C THR A 119 -9.36 -5.54 2.16
N ILE A 120 -10.68 -5.36 2.34
CA ILE A 120 -11.29 -4.48 3.34
C ILE A 120 -12.40 -5.28 4.02
N HIS A 121 -12.58 -5.13 5.34
CA HIS A 121 -13.65 -5.78 6.11
C HIS A 121 -13.69 -7.31 5.87
N GLY A 122 -12.52 -7.95 5.71
CA GLY A 122 -12.38 -9.37 5.44
C GLY A 122 -12.75 -9.82 4.02
N ILE A 123 -13.19 -8.92 3.14
CA ILE A 123 -13.58 -9.23 1.76
C ILE A 123 -12.49 -8.76 0.80
N THR A 124 -12.11 -9.63 -0.12
CA THR A 124 -11.08 -9.36 -1.14
C THR A 124 -11.70 -9.16 -2.50
N LYS A 125 -11.26 -8.10 -3.19
CA LYS A 125 -11.65 -7.77 -4.58
C LYS A 125 -10.42 -7.48 -5.41
N GLU A 126 -10.39 -8.00 -6.64
CA GLU A 126 -9.40 -7.58 -7.64
C GLU A 126 -9.80 -6.22 -8.20
N ILE A 127 -8.85 -5.28 -8.24
CA ILE A 127 -9.05 -3.94 -8.77
C ILE A 127 -7.88 -3.50 -9.64
N ASP A 128 -8.15 -2.60 -10.58
CA ASP A 128 -7.15 -1.91 -11.39
C ASP A 128 -7.07 -0.46 -10.94
N ILE A 129 -5.87 -0.02 -10.55
CA ILE A 129 -5.64 1.34 -10.09
C ILE A 129 -4.72 2.07 -11.08
N LYS A 130 -5.22 3.14 -11.69
CA LYS A 130 -4.40 4.04 -12.50
C LYS A 130 -3.52 4.86 -11.56
N SER A 131 -2.21 4.68 -11.66
CA SER A 131 -1.24 5.29 -10.76
C SER A 131 -0.18 6.05 -11.53
N THR A 132 0.34 7.10 -10.92
CA THR A 132 1.52 7.83 -11.36
C THR A 132 2.71 7.37 -10.53
N ILE A 133 3.77 6.93 -11.20
CA ILE A 133 5.03 6.50 -10.58
C ILE A 133 6.10 7.47 -11.04
N GLU A 134 6.73 8.15 -10.10
CA GLU A 134 7.83 9.07 -10.33
C GLU A 134 9.12 8.45 -9.81
N ASN A 135 10.16 8.47 -10.66
CA ASN A 135 11.51 8.05 -10.30
C ASN A 135 12.47 9.23 -10.50
N ILE A 136 12.89 9.84 -9.40
CA ILE A 136 13.91 10.91 -9.38
C ILE A 136 15.15 10.36 -8.68
N ASP A 137 16.19 10.08 -9.49
CA ASP A 137 17.50 9.60 -9.02
C ASP A 137 17.45 8.41 -8.05
N GLY A 138 16.53 7.46 -8.32
CA GLY A 138 16.34 6.25 -7.52
C GLY A 138 15.40 6.42 -6.35
N ASN A 139 14.82 7.60 -6.14
CA ASN A 139 13.75 7.82 -5.18
C ASN A 139 12.39 7.65 -5.89
N TYR A 140 11.57 6.75 -5.38
CA TYR A 140 10.27 6.45 -5.97
C TYR A 140 9.15 7.13 -5.18
N THR A 141 8.23 7.76 -5.93
CA THR A 141 6.93 8.22 -5.38
C THR A 141 5.83 7.57 -6.21
N ILE A 142 4.87 6.94 -5.54
CA ILE A 142 3.68 6.37 -6.19
C ILE A 142 2.46 7.07 -5.64
N MET A 143 1.61 7.57 -6.53
CA MET A 143 0.34 8.20 -6.19
C MET A 143 -0.76 7.76 -7.14
N GLY A 144 -1.97 7.71 -6.66
CA GLY A 144 -3.12 7.32 -7.46
C GLY A 144 -4.44 7.61 -6.77
N GLU A 145 -5.49 7.38 -7.53
CA GLU A 145 -6.87 7.54 -7.09
C GLU A 145 -7.71 6.42 -7.68
N PHE A 146 -8.65 5.92 -6.89
CA PHE A 146 -9.65 4.93 -7.33
C PHE A 146 -10.91 5.01 -6.49
N ASP A 147 -11.99 4.46 -7.02
CA ASP A 147 -13.27 4.37 -6.33
C ASP A 147 -13.50 2.97 -5.77
N ALA A 148 -13.98 2.90 -4.53
CA ALA A 148 -14.41 1.67 -3.88
C ALA A 148 -15.92 1.70 -3.63
N PHE A 149 -16.63 0.64 -4.04
CA PHE A 149 -18.06 0.50 -3.75
C PHE A 149 -18.24 -0.15 -2.37
N VAL A 150 -18.94 0.53 -1.47
CA VAL A 150 -19.15 0.08 -0.08
C VAL A 150 -19.75 -1.33 -0.02
N ASN A 151 -20.71 -1.61 -0.92
CA ASN A 151 -21.37 -2.92 -0.98
C ASN A 151 -20.45 -4.07 -1.42
N ASP A 152 -19.39 -3.78 -2.18
CA ASP A 152 -18.43 -4.81 -2.63
C ASP A 152 -17.68 -5.44 -1.47
N PHE A 153 -17.55 -4.71 -0.36
CA PHE A 153 -16.88 -5.16 0.86
C PHE A 153 -17.87 -5.55 1.97
N GLN A 154 -19.16 -5.73 1.62
CA GLN A 154 -20.23 -6.15 2.54
C GLN A 154 -20.36 -5.25 3.78
N ILE A 155 -19.94 -3.99 3.67
CA ILE A 155 -20.07 -3.00 4.73
C ILE A 155 -21.54 -2.58 4.82
N LYS A 156 -22.17 -2.84 5.99
CA LYS A 156 -23.57 -2.53 6.23
C LYS A 156 -23.73 -1.11 6.74
N ILE A 157 -24.47 -0.30 6.00
CA ILE A 157 -24.84 1.05 6.43
C ILE A 157 -26.26 0.98 7.02
N PRO A 158 -26.44 1.36 8.30
CA PRO A 158 -27.78 1.41 8.90
C PRO A 158 -28.71 2.33 8.07
N PRO A 159 -29.98 1.96 7.84
CA PRO A 159 -30.89 2.72 6.99
C PRO A 159 -31.05 4.19 7.37
N ILE A 160 -30.99 4.50 8.67
CA ILE A 160 -31.10 5.85 9.20
C ILE A 160 -29.90 6.75 8.79
N LEU A 161 -28.74 6.15 8.49
CA LEU A 161 -27.50 6.83 8.10
C LEU A 161 -27.22 6.72 6.59
N ALA A 162 -28.08 6.04 5.85
CA ALA A 162 -27.86 5.75 4.43
C ALA A 162 -27.78 7.02 3.55
N SER A 163 -28.41 8.12 3.96
CA SER A 163 -28.31 9.42 3.26
C SER A 163 -26.99 10.16 3.50
N ASN A 164 -26.24 9.77 4.53
CA ASN A 164 -25.01 10.44 4.97
C ASN A 164 -23.75 9.77 4.43
N ILE A 165 -23.87 8.55 3.91
CA ILE A 165 -22.74 7.77 3.40
C ILE A 165 -22.91 7.53 1.91
N ALA A 166 -21.91 7.91 1.11
CA ALA A 166 -21.93 7.64 -0.32
C ALA A 166 -21.78 6.13 -0.59
N LYS A 167 -22.43 5.64 -1.64
CA LYS A 167 -22.28 4.25 -2.10
C LYS A 167 -20.92 3.98 -2.69
N THR A 168 -20.28 5.03 -3.21
CA THR A 168 -18.95 5.01 -3.79
C THR A 168 -18.06 5.95 -2.98
N ILE A 169 -16.93 5.45 -2.54
CA ILE A 169 -15.92 6.18 -1.78
C ILE A 169 -14.72 6.39 -2.68
N SER A 170 -14.34 7.66 -2.88
CA SER A 170 -13.10 7.99 -3.60
C SER A 170 -11.92 7.88 -2.66
N ILE A 171 -10.86 7.19 -3.09
CA ILE A 171 -9.66 6.90 -2.30
C ILE A 171 -8.46 7.45 -3.05
N GLN A 172 -7.70 8.32 -2.38
CA GLN A 172 -6.45 8.87 -2.88
C GLN A 172 -5.30 8.37 -2.02
N PHE A 173 -4.15 8.11 -2.65
CA PHE A 173 -2.95 7.69 -1.91
C PHE A 173 -1.67 8.31 -2.46
N LYS A 174 -0.68 8.44 -1.56
CA LYS A 174 0.68 8.87 -1.89
C LYS A 174 1.67 8.13 -1.02
N PHE A 175 2.65 7.47 -1.65
CA PHE A 175 3.74 6.77 -1.00
C PHE A 175 5.08 7.32 -1.50
N GLN A 176 5.94 7.74 -0.57
CA GLN A 176 7.31 8.12 -0.85
C GLN A 176 8.22 7.03 -0.30
N TYR A 177 8.98 6.41 -1.19
CA TYR A 177 9.77 5.23 -0.88
C TYR A 177 11.22 5.57 -0.60
N GLN A 178 11.81 4.84 0.33
CA GLN A 178 13.24 4.81 0.63
C GLN A 178 13.76 3.39 0.43
N PRO A 179 15.07 3.20 0.13
CA PRO A 179 15.65 1.86 0.11
C PRO A 179 15.33 1.09 1.39
N TYR A 180 14.99 -0.18 1.24
CA TYR A 180 14.67 -1.03 2.39
C TYR A 180 15.96 -1.70 2.88
N ASP A 181 16.65 -1.04 3.82
CA ASP A 181 17.79 -1.61 4.53
C ASP A 181 17.28 -2.51 5.67
N LYS A 182 17.73 -3.77 5.69
CA LYS A 182 17.41 -4.74 6.75
C LYS A 182 18.23 -4.51 7.98
#